data_e7158f295a527cdb9e61f3bf9dee41b2
#
_entry.id   e7158f295a527cdb9e61f3bf9dee41b2
#
_cell.length_a   1.000
_cell.length_b   1.000
_cell.length_c   1.000
_cell.angle_alpha   90.00
_cell.angle_beta   90.00
_cell.angle_gamma   90.00
#
_symmetry.space_group_name_H-M   'P 1'
#
loop_
_entity.id
_entity.type
_entity.pdbx_description
1 polymer ?
#
loop_
_entity_poly.entity_id
_entity_poly.type
_entity_poly.pdbx_seq_one_letter_code
_entity_poly.pdbx_strand_id
1 'polypeptide(L)'
;MVEFKLNPNPTFKADVSVPRPGDEDGVLTFTFKHKKRTQLELLEKSLRETLDHQSETGIYSNEPMADFLLEICAGWALPDEFNRENMLVLLDNYPRAFDSIATLFTRELMAARGKN
;
A
#
# COMPACT_ATOMS: atom_id res chain seq x y z
N MET A 1 -12.04 24.86 -12.16
CA MET A 1 -11.94 23.64 -12.99
C MET A 1 -10.51 23.14 -13.02
N VAL A 2 -10.33 21.85 -12.83
CA VAL A 2 -8.99 21.26 -12.83
C VAL A 2 -8.60 20.85 -14.26
N GLU A 3 -7.40 21.24 -14.63
CA GLU A 3 -6.87 20.91 -15.95
C GLU A 3 -6.49 19.43 -16.01
N PHE A 4 -6.90 18.76 -17.08
CA PHE A 4 -6.57 17.35 -17.29
C PHE A 4 -5.19 17.22 -17.92
N LYS A 5 -4.38 16.30 -17.39
CA LYS A 5 -3.05 16.00 -17.92
C LYS A 5 -3.01 14.57 -18.43
N LEU A 6 -2.40 14.38 -19.59
CA LEU A 6 -2.19 13.02 -20.12
C LEU A 6 -1.32 12.21 -19.17
N ASN A 7 -0.26 12.83 -18.67
CA ASN A 7 0.60 12.19 -17.69
C ASN A 7 0.31 12.79 -16.32
N PRO A 8 -0.23 11.99 -15.39
CA PRO A 8 -0.60 12.52 -14.07
C PRO A 8 0.63 12.85 -13.22
N ASN A 9 0.39 13.55 -12.12
CA ASN A 9 1.45 13.81 -11.16
C ASN A 9 2.05 12.48 -10.69
N PRO A 10 3.38 12.43 -10.48
CA PRO A 10 4.03 11.16 -10.13
C PRO A 10 3.67 10.64 -8.75
N THR A 11 3.16 11.49 -7.87
CA THR A 11 2.75 11.09 -6.53
C THR A 11 1.42 11.74 -6.15
N PHE A 12 0.75 11.13 -5.17
CA PHE A 12 -0.44 11.72 -4.56
C PHE A 12 -0.51 11.29 -3.10
N LYS A 13 -1.19 12.08 -2.27
CA LYS A 13 -1.36 11.77 -0.85
C LYS A 13 -2.76 11.28 -0.58
N ALA A 14 -2.87 10.34 0.35
CA ALA A 14 -4.16 9.85 0.80
C ALA A 14 -4.05 9.33 2.23
N ASP A 15 -5.14 9.44 2.97
CA ASP A 15 -5.23 8.96 4.35
C ASP A 15 -5.72 7.52 4.35
N VAL A 16 -5.01 6.67 5.08
CA VAL A 16 -5.36 5.26 5.23
C VAL A 16 -5.83 5.02 6.65
N SER A 17 -6.99 4.40 6.80
CA SER A 17 -7.51 3.99 8.10
C SER A 17 -7.00 2.58 8.40
N VAL A 18 -6.20 2.43 9.44
CA VAL A 18 -5.55 1.16 9.79
C VAL A 18 -6.13 0.64 11.09
N PRO A 19 -6.70 -0.59 11.09
CA PRO A 19 -7.21 -1.18 12.33
C PRO A 19 -6.09 -1.41 13.34
N ARG A 20 -6.37 -1.05 14.58
CA ARG A 20 -5.43 -1.23 15.69
C ARG A 20 -5.99 -2.22 16.70
N PRO A 21 -5.19 -3.20 17.14
CA PRO A 21 -5.68 -4.16 18.14
C PRO A 21 -6.12 -3.45 19.41
N GLY A 22 -7.36 -3.72 19.83
CA GLY A 22 -7.89 -3.19 21.08
C GLY A 22 -8.17 -1.70 21.13
N ASP A 23 -8.19 -1.02 19.98
CA ASP A 23 -8.35 0.43 19.94
C ASP A 23 -9.08 0.84 18.66
N GLU A 24 -9.39 2.12 18.54
CA GLU A 24 -10.00 2.64 17.32
C GLU A 24 -8.98 2.64 16.19
N ASP A 25 -9.48 2.66 14.95
CA ASP A 25 -8.61 2.74 13.78
C ASP A 25 -7.74 3.99 13.85
N GLY A 26 -6.47 3.81 13.49
CA GLY A 26 -5.57 4.94 13.36
C GLY A 26 -5.57 5.42 11.93
N VAL A 27 -5.32 6.72 11.73
CA VAL A 27 -5.24 7.29 10.38
C VAL A 27 -3.77 7.59 10.09
N LEU A 28 -3.29 7.07 8.97
CA LEU A 28 -1.91 7.29 8.54
C LEU A 28 -1.91 7.82 7.11
N THR A 29 -1.36 9.01 6.93
CA THR A 29 -1.26 9.61 5.60
C THR A 29 -0.04 9.06 4.88
N PHE A 30 -0.26 8.53 3.68
CA PHE A 30 0.81 8.06 2.81
C PHE A 30 0.97 8.98 1.61
N THR A 31 2.21 9.11 1.15
CA THR A 31 2.49 9.64 -0.18
C THR A 31 2.66 8.44 -1.09
N PHE A 32 1.74 8.27 -2.03
CA PHE A 32 1.74 7.15 -2.96
C PHE A 32 2.38 7.54 -4.28
N LYS A 33 2.97 6.55 -4.95
CA LYS A 33 3.48 6.72 -6.32
C LYS A 33 2.38 6.37 -7.29
N HIS A 34 2.17 7.21 -8.30
CA HIS A 34 1.24 6.85 -9.37
C HIS A 34 1.80 5.63 -10.12
N LYS A 35 0.93 4.67 -10.43
CA LYS A 35 1.29 3.50 -11.24
C LYS A 35 0.32 3.40 -12.40
N LYS A 36 0.86 3.08 -13.57
CA LYS A 36 0.01 2.73 -14.70
C LYS A 36 -0.69 1.42 -14.38
N ARG A 37 -1.89 1.24 -14.92
CA ARG A 37 -2.66 0.03 -14.68
C ARG A 37 -1.85 -1.23 -14.99
N THR A 38 -1.10 -1.22 -16.10
CA THR A 38 -0.28 -2.38 -16.48
C THR A 38 0.83 -2.65 -15.48
N GLN A 39 1.42 -1.59 -14.91
CA GLN A 39 2.45 -1.75 -13.89
C GLN A 39 1.86 -2.35 -12.61
N LEU A 40 0.70 -1.88 -12.20
CA LEU A 40 0.05 -2.40 -10.99
C LEU A 40 -0.32 -3.86 -11.16
N GLU A 41 -0.84 -4.25 -12.32
CA GLU A 41 -1.20 -5.64 -12.59
C GLU A 41 0.01 -6.56 -12.46
N LEU A 42 1.16 -6.12 -12.96
CA LEU A 42 2.39 -6.91 -12.85
C LEU A 42 2.86 -7.04 -11.41
N LEU A 43 2.77 -5.95 -10.64
CA LEU A 43 3.14 -5.98 -9.23
C LEU A 43 2.24 -6.92 -8.44
N GLU A 44 0.94 -6.86 -8.69
CA GLU A 44 -0.03 -7.71 -8.01
C GLU A 44 0.16 -9.19 -8.37
N LYS A 45 0.45 -9.46 -9.65
CA LYS A 45 0.70 -10.82 -10.09
C LYS A 45 1.95 -11.39 -9.41
N SER A 46 3.02 -10.61 -9.38
CA SER A 46 4.27 -11.02 -8.75
C SER A 46 4.07 -11.30 -7.26
N LEU A 47 3.33 -10.44 -6.58
CA LEU A 47 3.04 -10.64 -5.16
C LEU A 47 2.24 -11.91 -4.94
N ARG A 48 1.20 -12.13 -5.74
CA ARG A 48 0.34 -13.31 -5.61
C ARG A 48 1.15 -14.59 -5.80
N GLU A 49 2.03 -14.61 -6.81
CA GLU A 49 2.87 -15.79 -7.07
C GLU A 49 3.80 -16.06 -5.89
N THR A 50 4.38 -15.01 -5.30
CA THR A 50 5.25 -15.16 -4.15
C THR A 50 4.49 -15.67 -2.92
N LEU A 51 3.29 -15.14 -2.68
CA LEU A 51 2.47 -15.58 -1.56
C LEU A 51 2.00 -17.03 -1.74
N ASP A 52 1.68 -17.42 -2.98
CA ASP A 52 1.32 -18.81 -3.28
C ASP A 52 2.49 -19.74 -2.98
N HIS A 53 3.71 -19.32 -3.32
CA HIS A 53 4.91 -20.10 -3.03
C HIS A 53 5.12 -20.25 -1.53
N GLN A 54 4.89 -19.18 -0.75
CA GLN A 54 4.95 -19.26 0.71
C GLN A 54 3.94 -20.28 1.25
N SER A 55 2.74 -20.28 0.68
CA SER A 55 1.71 -21.24 1.08
C SER A 55 2.15 -22.67 0.81
N GLU A 56 2.83 -22.92 -0.31
CA GLU A 56 3.32 -24.25 -0.68
C GLU A 56 4.45 -24.72 0.22
N THR A 57 5.36 -23.81 0.57
CA THR A 57 6.54 -24.18 1.39
C THR A 57 6.25 -24.14 2.89
N GLY A 58 5.20 -23.43 3.30
CA GLY A 58 4.89 -23.22 4.71
C GLY A 58 5.80 -22.21 5.40
N ILE A 59 6.65 -21.53 4.63
CA ILE A 59 7.56 -20.51 5.17
C ILE A 59 6.98 -19.15 4.85
N TYR A 60 6.55 -18.43 5.89
CA TYR A 60 5.85 -17.13 5.75
C TYR A 60 6.73 -15.99 6.24
N SER A 61 6.64 -14.84 5.55
CA SER A 61 7.25 -13.62 6.02
C SER A 61 6.46 -12.42 5.46
N ASN A 62 6.66 -11.24 6.07
CA ASN A 62 6.03 -10.01 5.61
C ASN A 62 6.84 -9.33 4.52
N GLU A 63 7.98 -9.89 4.12
CA GLU A 63 8.88 -9.23 3.18
C GLU A 63 8.25 -8.97 1.81
N PRO A 64 7.55 -9.94 1.20
CA PRO A 64 6.93 -9.67 -0.10
C PRO A 64 5.90 -8.54 -0.03
N MET A 65 5.13 -8.49 1.05
CA MET A 65 4.14 -7.42 1.24
C MET A 65 4.82 -6.07 1.45
N ALA A 66 5.90 -6.04 2.23
CA ALA A 66 6.65 -4.82 2.43
C ALA A 66 7.24 -4.33 1.11
N ASP A 67 7.79 -5.22 0.32
CA ASP A 67 8.37 -4.87 -0.98
C ASP A 67 7.31 -4.31 -1.93
N PHE A 68 6.12 -4.91 -1.94
CA PHE A 68 5.01 -4.40 -2.73
C PHE A 68 4.66 -2.97 -2.30
N LEU A 69 4.53 -2.74 -0.99
CA LEU A 69 4.18 -1.41 -0.48
C LEU A 69 5.26 -0.37 -0.79
N LEU A 70 6.52 -0.76 -0.77
CA LEU A 70 7.61 0.16 -1.12
C LEU A 70 7.59 0.53 -2.60
N GLU A 71 7.02 -0.32 -3.45
CA GLU A 71 6.86 -0.01 -4.86
C GLU A 71 5.76 1.03 -5.09
N ILE A 72 4.73 1.05 -4.26
CA ILE A 72 3.58 1.95 -4.45
C ILE A 72 3.60 3.16 -3.51
N CYS A 73 4.46 3.18 -2.50
CA CYS A 73 4.54 4.27 -1.53
C CYS A 73 5.87 4.99 -1.64
N ALA A 74 5.84 6.32 -1.54
CA ALA A 74 7.03 7.15 -1.53
C ALA A 74 7.36 7.67 -0.13
N GLY A 75 6.40 7.64 0.78
CA GLY A 75 6.62 8.14 2.13
C GLY A 75 5.36 8.05 2.98
N TRP A 76 5.49 8.38 4.25
CA TRP A 76 4.37 8.41 5.20
C TRP A 76 4.55 9.58 6.17
N ALA A 77 3.46 9.92 6.88
CA ALA A 77 3.47 11.02 7.84
C ALA A 77 3.73 10.52 9.27
N LEU A 78 4.74 9.64 9.42
CA LEU A 78 5.21 9.21 10.74
C LEU A 78 6.57 9.86 11.02
N PRO A 79 6.91 10.07 12.30
CA PRO A 79 8.25 10.57 12.63
C PRO A 79 9.35 9.56 12.31
N ASP A 80 9.01 8.28 12.25
CA ASP A 80 9.96 7.22 11.92
C ASP A 80 10.32 7.28 10.44
N GLU A 81 11.57 6.99 10.14
CA GLU A 81 12.04 7.04 8.76
C GLU A 81 11.28 6.05 7.88
N PHE A 82 10.89 6.50 6.69
CA PHE A 82 10.22 5.64 5.72
C PHE A 82 11.26 4.78 5.02
N ASN A 83 11.36 3.52 5.43
CA ASN A 83 12.29 2.57 4.84
C ASN A 83 11.73 1.15 5.00
N ARG A 84 12.43 0.18 4.41
CA ARG A 84 11.97 -1.21 4.40
C ARG A 84 11.87 -1.79 5.79
N GLU A 85 12.86 -1.50 6.62
CA GLU A 85 12.89 -2.01 8.01
C GLU A 85 11.67 -1.54 8.79
N ASN A 86 11.36 -0.24 8.72
CA ASN A 86 10.21 0.30 9.43
C ASN A 86 8.88 -0.13 8.80
N MET A 87 8.86 -0.39 7.50
CA MET A 87 7.66 -0.96 6.88
C MET A 87 7.40 -2.36 7.42
N LEU A 88 8.45 -3.17 7.60
CA LEU A 88 8.31 -4.51 8.19
C LEU A 88 7.79 -4.42 9.63
N VAL A 89 8.28 -3.43 10.40
CA VAL A 89 7.78 -3.20 11.76
C VAL A 89 6.29 -2.85 11.75
N LEU A 90 5.88 -1.99 10.82
CA LEU A 90 4.46 -1.62 10.70
C LEU A 90 3.60 -2.85 10.44
N LEU A 91 4.00 -3.68 9.49
CA LEU A 91 3.22 -4.87 9.12
C LEU A 91 3.19 -5.92 10.22
N ASP A 92 4.26 -6.02 11.00
CA ASP A 92 4.32 -6.97 12.09
C ASP A 92 3.43 -6.55 13.25
N ASN A 93 3.39 -5.24 13.55
CA ASN A 93 2.57 -4.71 14.64
C ASN A 93 1.10 -4.55 14.26
N TYR A 94 0.81 -4.30 12.98
CA TYR A 94 -0.56 -4.06 12.49
C TYR A 94 -0.83 -4.98 11.30
N PRO A 95 -1.18 -6.24 11.57
CA PRO A 95 -1.30 -7.25 10.49
C PRO A 95 -2.28 -6.90 9.38
N ARG A 96 -3.26 -6.02 9.65
CA ARG A 96 -4.23 -5.62 8.64
C ARG A 96 -3.82 -4.37 7.87
N ALA A 97 -2.66 -3.81 8.21
CA ALA A 97 -2.20 -2.58 7.55
C ALA A 97 -1.98 -2.79 6.06
N PHE A 98 -1.44 -3.93 5.65
CA PHE A 98 -1.21 -4.20 4.23
C PHE A 98 -2.51 -4.08 3.43
N ASP A 99 -3.56 -4.77 3.87
CA ASP A 99 -4.84 -4.73 3.16
C ASP A 99 -5.41 -3.32 3.11
N SER A 100 -5.33 -2.60 4.23
CA SER A 100 -5.85 -1.23 4.30
C SER A 100 -5.13 -0.31 3.32
N ILE A 101 -3.80 -0.38 3.30
CA ILE A 101 -2.99 0.47 2.43
C ILE A 101 -3.20 0.12 0.97
N ALA A 102 -3.10 -1.16 0.62
CA ALA A 102 -3.21 -1.62 -0.77
C ALA A 102 -4.61 -1.36 -1.33
N THR A 103 -5.65 -1.59 -0.53
CA THR A 103 -7.02 -1.36 -0.95
C THR A 103 -7.28 0.13 -1.20
N LEU A 104 -6.81 0.99 -0.29
CA LEU A 104 -6.97 2.44 -0.46
C LEU A 104 -6.24 2.91 -1.71
N PHE A 105 -5.00 2.45 -1.89
CA PHE A 105 -4.21 2.83 -3.07
C PHE A 105 -4.93 2.45 -4.36
N THR A 106 -5.37 1.21 -4.46
CA THR A 106 -6.05 0.73 -5.67
C THR A 106 -7.32 1.52 -5.92
N ARG A 107 -8.09 1.78 -4.87
CA ARG A 107 -9.33 2.55 -4.98
C ARG A 107 -9.08 3.99 -5.46
N GLU A 108 -8.05 4.65 -4.92
CA GLU A 108 -7.71 5.99 -5.35
C GLU A 108 -7.20 6.01 -6.78
N LEU A 109 -6.36 5.03 -7.12
CA LEU A 109 -5.79 4.94 -8.46
C LEU A 109 -6.87 4.72 -9.52
N MET A 110 -7.87 3.90 -9.19
CA MET A 110 -8.99 3.62 -10.08
C MET A 110 -10.10 4.65 -9.95
N ALA A 111 -9.94 5.65 -9.09
CA ALA A 111 -10.95 6.65 -8.77
C ALA A 111 -12.28 6.02 -8.35
N ALA A 112 -12.22 4.85 -7.71
CA ALA A 112 -13.39 4.12 -7.25
C ALA A 112 -13.74 4.48 -5.81
N ARG A 113 -13.76 5.78 -5.49
CA ARG A 113 -14.16 6.25 -4.16
C ARG A 113 -15.64 6.01 -3.98
N GLY A 114 -16.00 5.78 -2.79
CA GLY A 114 -17.38 5.62 -2.44
C GLY A 114 -18.17 6.84 -2.88
N LYS A 115 -19.30 6.80 -3.48
CA LYS A 115 -19.85 7.84 -4.07
C LYS A 115 -21.05 8.18 -3.72
N ASN A 116 -20.97 8.29 -3.76
CA ASN A 116 -21.51 8.73 -3.58
C ASN A 116 -22.29 8.94 -3.92
#